data_e634a3d8911cec053b46d46a124a0e9d
#
_entry.id   e634a3d8911cec053b46d46a124a0e9d
#
_cell.length_a   1.000
_cell.length_b   1.000
_cell.length_c   1.000
_cell.angle_alpha   90.00
_cell.angle_beta   90.00
_cell.angle_gamma   90.00
#
_symmetry.space_group_name_H-M   'P 1'
#
loop_
_entity.id
_entity.type
_entity.pdbx_description
1 polymer ?
#
loop_
_entity_poly.entity_id
_entity_poly.type
_entity_poly.pdbx_seq_one_letter_code
_entity_poly.pdbx_strand_id
1 'polypeptide(L)'
;MSDERVRPDVSRSDFLKLAGLSALLPLIGSVTPASAADGKERLYVVTHADDDLDRAALALLLAGVDAKKIGKENSGVTIWFTLQGGKLCRKGAAEKLTSPVFKKFGTLAEILGGAVKSGAKLAACPFCVDFLEIKKTEYLDGLERKGGDYVAAQVGKADVIWM
;
A
#
# COMPACT_ATOMS: atom_id res chain seq x y z
N MET A 1 -27.13 20.32 -35.73
CA MET A 1 -26.36 21.53 -35.33
C MET A 1 -25.27 21.06 -34.42
N SER A 2 -24.09 20.84 -34.97
CA SER A 2 -22.93 20.27 -34.28
C SER A 2 -22.06 21.41 -33.79
N ASP A 3 -21.90 21.51 -32.47
CA ASP A 3 -21.07 22.52 -31.81
C ASP A 3 -19.61 22.00 -31.74
N GLU A 4 -18.82 22.45 -32.69
CA GLU A 4 -17.41 22.13 -32.87
C GLU A 4 -16.60 23.09 -31.99
N ARG A 5 -16.22 22.63 -30.78
CA ARG A 5 -15.35 23.38 -29.88
C ARG A 5 -13.91 23.35 -30.41
N VAL A 6 -13.54 24.46 -31.02
CA VAL A 6 -12.16 24.78 -31.44
C VAL A 6 -11.26 24.80 -30.18
N ARG A 7 -10.30 23.88 -30.11
CA ARG A 7 -9.22 23.93 -29.14
C ARG A 7 -8.14 24.90 -29.64
N PRO A 8 -7.66 25.85 -28.82
CA PRO A 8 -6.54 26.69 -29.21
C PRO A 8 -5.26 25.84 -29.32
N ASP A 9 -4.66 25.88 -30.50
CA ASP A 9 -3.38 25.26 -30.81
C ASP A 9 -2.26 26.12 -30.20
N VAL A 10 -1.73 25.70 -29.05
CA VAL A 10 -0.61 26.37 -28.39
C VAL A 10 0.68 25.83 -28.99
N SER A 11 1.29 26.62 -29.87
CA SER A 11 2.55 26.30 -30.53
C SER A 11 3.69 26.16 -29.55
N ARG A 12 4.55 25.14 -29.77
CA ARG A 12 5.78 24.87 -28.97
C ARG A 12 6.74 26.09 -28.93
N SER A 13 6.62 27.03 -29.84
CA SER A 13 7.44 28.24 -29.91
C SER A 13 7.07 29.29 -28.83
N ASP A 14 5.86 29.25 -28.28
CA ASP A 14 5.44 30.22 -27.24
C ASP A 14 5.95 29.88 -25.87
N PHE A 15 6.37 28.63 -25.65
CA PHE A 15 6.96 28.18 -24.38
C PHE A 15 8.42 28.66 -24.19
N LEU A 16 9.12 29.01 -25.27
CA LEU A 16 10.53 29.39 -25.22
C LEU A 16 10.78 30.90 -25.04
N LYS A 17 9.74 31.74 -25.10
CA LYS A 17 9.87 33.19 -24.92
C LYS A 17 9.74 33.67 -23.49
N LEU A 18 9.44 32.77 -22.54
CA LEU A 18 9.38 33.07 -21.10
C LEU A 18 10.70 32.83 -20.36
N ALA A 19 11.78 32.48 -21.07
CA ALA A 19 13.10 32.16 -20.49
C ALA A 19 14.03 33.39 -20.38
N GLY A 20 13.48 34.60 -20.28
CA GLY A 20 14.26 35.86 -20.28
C GLY A 20 14.01 36.75 -19.06
N LEU A 21 13.99 36.21 -17.83
CA LEU A 21 14.15 37.00 -16.59
C LEU A 21 14.98 36.21 -15.59
N SER A 22 16.28 36.16 -15.89
CA SER A 22 17.29 35.75 -14.93
C SER A 22 17.64 36.98 -14.07
N ALA A 23 17.29 36.95 -12.82
CA ALA A 23 17.93 37.59 -11.68
C ALA A 23 16.88 38.01 -10.65
N LEU A 24 16.49 37.07 -9.79
CA LEU A 24 16.09 37.29 -8.40
C LEU A 24 15.55 35.97 -7.83
N LEU A 25 16.45 35.01 -7.62
CA LEU A 25 16.15 33.84 -6.79
C LEU A 25 17.34 33.58 -5.86
N PRO A 26 17.22 33.91 -4.62
CA PRO A 26 17.54 32.94 -3.62
C PRO A 26 16.48 32.95 -2.53
N LEU A 27 15.54 32.06 -2.57
CA LEU A 27 14.72 31.57 -1.46
C LEU A 27 13.65 30.59 -1.98
N ILE A 28 14.01 29.76 -2.97
CA ILE A 28 13.31 28.49 -3.09
C ILE A 28 14.06 27.60 -2.12
N GLY A 29 13.56 27.55 -0.89
CA GLY A 29 13.92 26.51 0.04
C GLY A 29 13.79 25.20 -0.72
N SER A 30 14.87 24.41 -0.72
CA SER A 30 14.89 23.06 -1.23
C SER A 30 13.66 22.38 -0.65
N VAL A 31 12.65 22.14 -1.48
CA VAL A 31 11.59 21.19 -1.17
C VAL A 31 12.31 19.83 -1.24
N THR A 32 13.02 19.53 -0.17
CA THR A 32 13.41 18.16 0.10
C THR A 32 12.09 17.40 0.06
N PRO A 33 11.94 16.38 -0.81
CA PRO A 33 10.80 15.50 -0.70
C PRO A 33 10.80 15.07 0.75
N ALA A 34 9.71 15.34 1.47
CA ALA A 34 9.56 14.95 2.86
C ALA A 34 9.91 13.47 2.90
N SER A 35 11.13 13.20 3.33
CA SER A 35 11.61 11.85 3.53
C SER A 35 10.73 11.33 4.63
N ALA A 36 9.87 10.38 4.30
CA ALA A 36 8.97 9.71 5.23
C ALA A 36 9.80 8.84 6.20
N ALA A 37 10.70 9.48 6.92
CA ALA A 37 11.45 8.95 8.04
C ALA A 37 10.86 9.47 9.36
N ASP A 38 9.54 9.76 9.37
CA ASP A 38 8.88 10.37 10.53
C ASP A 38 8.57 9.39 11.66
N GLY A 39 9.09 8.17 11.64
CA GLY A 39 8.83 7.20 12.71
C GLY A 39 7.32 6.85 12.87
N LYS A 40 6.47 7.33 11.97
CA LYS A 40 5.03 7.09 12.00
C LYS A 40 4.73 5.64 11.64
N GLU A 41 3.92 5.01 12.45
CA GLU A 41 3.37 3.71 12.13
C GLU A 41 2.49 3.78 10.87
N ARG A 42 2.45 2.70 10.09
CA ARG A 42 1.59 2.56 8.91
C ARG A 42 0.74 1.32 8.99
N LEU A 43 -0.54 1.50 8.77
CA LEU A 43 -1.53 0.43 8.76
C LEU A 43 -2.07 0.25 7.35
N TYR A 44 -1.68 -0.82 6.69
CA TYR A 44 -2.23 -1.24 5.41
C TYR A 44 -3.47 -2.10 5.64
N VAL A 45 -4.64 -1.58 5.29
CA VAL A 45 -5.93 -2.29 5.37
C VAL A 45 -6.18 -2.99 4.04
N VAL A 46 -5.96 -4.30 4.00
CA VAL A 46 -6.12 -5.12 2.80
C VAL A 46 -7.51 -5.73 2.78
N THR A 47 -8.35 -5.25 1.85
CA THR A 47 -9.75 -5.65 1.73
C THR A 47 -10.01 -6.67 0.64
N HIS A 48 -9.07 -6.87 -0.27
CA HIS A 48 -9.17 -7.73 -1.45
C HIS A 48 -8.19 -8.91 -1.41
N ALA A 49 -8.52 -9.96 -2.14
CA ALA A 49 -7.69 -11.14 -2.34
C ALA A 49 -7.82 -11.63 -3.79
N ASP A 50 -8.56 -12.73 -4.02
CA ASP A 50 -8.83 -13.32 -5.32
C ASP A 50 -9.87 -12.56 -6.14
N ASP A 51 -10.64 -11.68 -5.52
CA ASP A 51 -11.63 -10.80 -6.14
C ASP A 51 -11.00 -9.59 -6.84
N ASP A 52 -9.85 -9.08 -6.37
CA ASP A 52 -9.06 -8.03 -7.01
C ASP A 52 -7.57 -8.24 -6.73
N LEU A 53 -6.94 -9.08 -7.57
CA LEU A 53 -5.53 -9.48 -7.43
C LEU A 53 -4.57 -8.30 -7.56
N ASP A 54 -4.89 -7.31 -8.39
CA ASP A 54 -4.01 -6.17 -8.64
C ASP A 54 -3.98 -5.26 -7.41
N ARG A 55 -5.14 -5.02 -6.81
CA ARG A 55 -5.23 -4.21 -5.57
C ARG A 55 -4.58 -4.92 -4.40
N ALA A 56 -4.83 -6.22 -4.23
CA ALA A 56 -4.17 -7.02 -3.21
C ALA A 56 -2.65 -6.99 -3.36
N ALA A 57 -2.12 -7.23 -4.58
CA ALA A 57 -0.69 -7.18 -4.85
C ALA A 57 -0.08 -5.80 -4.57
N LEU A 58 -0.75 -4.73 -5.01
CA LEU A 58 -0.29 -3.36 -4.78
C LEU A 58 -0.17 -3.04 -3.29
N ALA A 59 -1.18 -3.41 -2.50
CA ALA A 59 -1.16 -3.21 -1.05
C ALA A 59 0.05 -3.88 -0.40
N LEU A 60 0.29 -5.16 -0.73
CA LEU A 60 1.39 -5.94 -0.18
C LEU A 60 2.77 -5.41 -0.63
N LEU A 61 2.89 -4.97 -1.88
CA LEU A 61 4.12 -4.36 -2.40
C LEU A 61 4.45 -3.06 -1.68
N LEU A 62 3.48 -2.16 -1.52
CA LEU A 62 3.67 -0.88 -0.83
C LEU A 62 4.02 -1.10 0.64
N ALA A 63 3.33 -2.02 1.32
CA ALA A 63 3.65 -2.39 2.69
C ALA A 63 5.09 -2.92 2.82
N GLY A 64 5.54 -3.74 1.86
CA GLY A 64 6.91 -4.26 1.82
C GLY A 64 7.96 -3.17 1.58
N VAL A 65 7.68 -2.20 0.70
CA VAL A 65 8.55 -1.05 0.45
C VAL A 65 8.70 -0.20 1.71
N ASP A 66 7.59 0.07 2.39
CA ASP A 66 7.61 0.88 3.61
C ASP A 66 8.29 0.15 4.77
N ALA A 67 8.01 -1.13 4.96
CA ALA A 67 8.68 -1.95 5.97
C ALA A 67 10.20 -1.97 5.77
N LYS A 68 10.65 -2.04 4.51
CA LYS A 68 12.07 -1.97 4.18
C LYS A 68 12.68 -0.61 4.51
N LYS A 69 11.96 0.49 4.26
CA LYS A 69 12.43 1.86 4.56
C LYS A 69 12.52 2.13 6.05
N ILE A 70 11.52 1.68 6.82
CA ILE A 70 11.45 1.88 8.27
C ILE A 70 12.47 0.97 9.00
N GLY A 71 12.84 -0.15 8.39
CA GLY A 71 13.78 -1.13 8.95
C GLY A 71 13.11 -2.14 9.88
N LYS A 72 13.72 -3.34 9.97
CA LYS A 72 13.15 -4.48 10.72
C LYS A 72 12.95 -4.21 12.20
N GLU A 73 13.85 -3.47 12.82
CA GLU A 73 13.85 -3.23 14.26
C GLU A 73 12.72 -2.31 14.71
N ASN A 74 12.30 -1.40 13.84
CA ASN A 74 11.27 -0.41 14.16
C ASN A 74 9.86 -0.79 13.67
N SER A 75 9.69 -1.94 13.04
CA SER A 75 8.46 -2.55 12.46
C SER A 75 7.16 -1.74 12.64
N GLY A 76 7.18 -0.47 12.21
CA GLY A 76 6.03 0.43 12.23
C GLY A 76 5.02 0.15 11.11
N VAL A 77 5.16 -0.96 10.38
CA VAL A 77 4.22 -1.34 9.32
C VAL A 77 3.43 -2.57 9.76
N THR A 78 2.11 -2.43 9.74
CA THR A 78 1.17 -3.55 9.96
C THR A 78 0.31 -3.74 8.71
N ILE A 79 0.18 -4.98 8.25
CA ILE A 79 -0.77 -5.40 7.22
C ILE A 79 -1.96 -6.02 7.95
N TRP A 80 -3.12 -5.38 7.86
CA TRP A 80 -4.35 -5.85 8.48
C TRP A 80 -5.34 -6.34 7.45
N PHE A 81 -5.64 -7.63 7.49
CA PHE A 81 -6.53 -8.29 6.54
C PHE A 81 -7.97 -8.23 7.05
N THR A 82 -8.89 -7.83 6.17
CA THR A 82 -10.32 -7.75 6.44
C THR A 82 -11.13 -8.08 5.19
N LEU A 83 -12.42 -8.30 5.33
CA LEU A 83 -13.31 -8.66 4.22
C LEU A 83 -12.74 -9.83 3.39
N GLN A 84 -12.70 -9.70 2.05
CA GLN A 84 -12.13 -10.71 1.17
C GLN A 84 -10.61 -10.89 1.38
N GLY A 85 -9.91 -9.82 1.76
CA GLY A 85 -8.49 -9.87 2.13
C GLY A 85 -8.20 -10.88 3.24
N GLY A 86 -9.18 -11.18 4.11
CA GLY A 86 -9.09 -12.23 5.12
C GLY A 86 -8.74 -13.61 4.57
N LYS A 87 -9.04 -13.92 3.30
CA LYS A 87 -8.66 -15.18 2.63
C LYS A 87 -7.14 -15.37 2.60
N LEU A 88 -6.38 -14.28 2.51
CA LEU A 88 -4.91 -14.32 2.49
C LEU A 88 -4.31 -14.73 3.84
N CYS A 89 -5.11 -14.76 4.92
CA CYS A 89 -4.66 -15.22 6.23
C CYS A 89 -4.43 -16.73 6.32
N ARG A 90 -4.99 -17.52 5.38
CA ARG A 90 -4.86 -18.97 5.35
C ARG A 90 -3.55 -19.36 4.67
N LYS A 91 -2.77 -20.25 5.30
CA LYS A 91 -1.58 -20.86 4.70
C LYS A 91 -1.92 -21.50 3.34
N GLY A 92 -1.08 -21.25 2.35
CA GLY A 92 -1.27 -21.75 0.99
C GLY A 92 -2.27 -20.99 0.11
N ALA A 93 -3.14 -20.15 0.68
CA ALA A 93 -4.17 -19.47 -0.10
C ALA A 93 -3.57 -18.50 -1.14
N ALA A 94 -2.51 -17.81 -0.80
CA ALA A 94 -1.86 -16.83 -1.67
C ALA A 94 -0.89 -17.44 -2.71
N GLU A 95 -0.54 -18.74 -2.58
CA GLU A 95 0.52 -19.38 -3.38
C GLU A 95 0.20 -19.48 -4.88
N LYS A 96 -1.10 -19.59 -5.21
CA LYS A 96 -1.57 -19.72 -6.60
C LYS A 96 -2.14 -18.42 -7.16
N LEU A 97 -2.13 -17.35 -6.36
CA LEU A 97 -2.70 -16.07 -6.74
C LEU A 97 -1.58 -15.19 -7.30
N THR A 98 -1.74 -14.75 -8.54
CA THR A 98 -0.77 -13.86 -9.22
C THR A 98 -1.51 -12.72 -9.90
N SER A 99 -1.13 -11.49 -9.57
CA SER A 99 -1.67 -10.30 -10.22
C SER A 99 -1.20 -10.24 -11.68
N PRO A 100 -2.10 -10.02 -12.64
CA PRO A 100 -1.72 -9.79 -14.04
C PRO A 100 -0.77 -8.59 -14.22
N VAL A 101 -1.01 -7.50 -13.49
CA VAL A 101 -0.23 -6.27 -13.56
C VAL A 101 1.13 -6.43 -12.89
N PHE A 102 1.15 -7.08 -11.72
CA PHE A 102 2.36 -7.21 -10.88
C PHE A 102 3.04 -8.57 -10.98
N LYS A 103 2.76 -9.36 -12.03
CA LYS A 103 3.29 -10.74 -12.21
C LYS A 103 4.81 -10.88 -12.09
N LYS A 104 5.56 -9.82 -12.43
CA LYS A 104 7.03 -9.79 -12.29
C LYS A 104 7.54 -9.89 -10.85
N PHE A 105 6.67 -9.66 -9.88
CA PHE A 105 6.99 -9.77 -8.46
C PHE A 105 6.61 -11.12 -7.86
N GLY A 106 6.08 -12.03 -8.70
CA GLY A 106 5.70 -13.37 -8.29
C GLY A 106 4.24 -13.49 -7.83
N THR A 107 3.97 -14.51 -7.02
CA THR A 107 2.66 -14.76 -6.40
C THR A 107 2.40 -13.81 -5.24
N LEU A 108 1.13 -13.70 -4.82
CA LEU A 108 0.79 -12.92 -3.61
C LEU A 108 1.51 -13.48 -2.37
N ALA A 109 1.79 -14.79 -2.31
CA ALA A 109 2.54 -15.39 -1.21
C ALA A 109 4.00 -14.90 -1.19
N GLU A 110 4.65 -14.80 -2.36
CA GLU A 110 6.03 -14.29 -2.46
C GLU A 110 6.10 -12.81 -2.11
N ILE A 111 5.15 -12.02 -2.59
CA ILE A 111 5.07 -10.58 -2.28
C ILE A 111 4.85 -10.37 -0.77
N LEU A 112 3.89 -11.09 -0.17
CA LEU A 112 3.60 -11.05 1.26
C LEU A 112 4.80 -11.51 2.09
N GLY A 113 5.43 -12.61 1.68
CA GLY A 113 6.64 -13.10 2.32
C GLY A 113 7.79 -12.09 2.28
N GLY A 114 7.91 -11.35 1.18
CA GLY A 114 8.85 -10.23 1.04
C GLY A 114 8.57 -9.10 2.02
N ALA A 115 7.31 -8.72 2.19
CA ALA A 115 6.89 -7.69 3.15
C ALA A 115 7.20 -8.11 4.61
N VAL A 116 6.88 -9.35 4.98
CA VAL A 116 7.18 -9.92 6.31
C VAL A 116 8.69 -9.97 6.56
N LYS A 117 9.47 -10.43 5.59
CA LYS A 117 10.94 -10.44 5.68
C LYS A 117 11.52 -9.04 5.87
N SER A 118 10.84 -8.02 5.35
CA SER A 118 11.20 -6.61 5.52
C SER A 118 10.78 -6.02 6.87
N GLY A 119 10.01 -6.76 7.69
CA GLY A 119 9.61 -6.37 9.03
C GLY A 119 8.13 -6.00 9.17
N ALA A 120 7.30 -6.17 8.14
CA ALA A 120 5.86 -5.97 8.27
C ALA A 120 5.24 -7.00 9.23
N LYS A 121 4.36 -6.53 10.13
CA LYS A 121 3.55 -7.36 11.02
C LYS A 121 2.25 -7.74 10.34
N LEU A 122 1.74 -8.93 10.65
CA LEU A 122 0.47 -9.41 10.10
C LEU A 122 -0.62 -9.37 11.17
N ALA A 123 -1.77 -8.83 10.79
CA ALA A 123 -2.95 -8.85 11.64
C ALA A 123 -4.19 -9.16 10.81
N ALA A 124 -5.22 -9.70 11.45
CA ALA A 124 -6.49 -10.01 10.79
C ALA A 124 -7.68 -9.61 11.64
N CYS A 125 -8.75 -9.17 10.96
CA CYS A 125 -10.04 -8.96 11.55
C CYS A 125 -10.61 -10.30 12.06
N PRO A 126 -10.83 -10.46 13.38
CA PRO A 126 -11.36 -11.71 13.94
C PRO A 126 -12.69 -12.13 13.31
N PHE A 127 -13.59 -11.18 13.13
CA PHE A 127 -14.90 -11.42 12.53
C PHE A 127 -14.77 -11.98 11.10
N CYS A 128 -13.85 -11.40 10.30
CA CYS A 128 -13.69 -11.82 8.91
C CYS A 128 -13.09 -13.23 8.78
N VAL A 129 -12.07 -13.55 9.58
CA VAL A 129 -11.48 -14.89 9.53
C VAL A 129 -12.41 -15.96 10.08
N ASP A 130 -13.24 -15.62 11.08
CA ASP A 130 -14.27 -16.52 11.61
C ASP A 130 -15.40 -16.73 10.59
N PHE A 131 -15.85 -15.66 9.91
CA PHE A 131 -16.83 -15.74 8.82
C PHE A 131 -16.33 -16.57 7.62
N LEU A 132 -15.05 -16.48 7.31
CA LEU A 132 -14.39 -17.26 6.26
C LEU A 132 -14.03 -18.69 6.72
N GLU A 133 -14.44 -19.08 7.93
CA GLU A 133 -14.20 -20.41 8.52
C GLU A 133 -12.72 -20.83 8.51
N ILE A 134 -11.82 -19.85 8.71
CA ILE A 134 -10.37 -20.10 8.77
C ILE A 134 -10.00 -20.49 10.19
N LYS A 135 -9.57 -21.72 10.39
CA LYS A 135 -9.17 -22.21 11.72
C LYS A 135 -7.82 -21.61 12.12
N LYS A 136 -7.62 -21.41 13.41
CA LYS A 136 -6.37 -20.85 13.95
C LYS A 136 -5.12 -21.64 13.53
N THR A 137 -5.26 -22.96 13.35
CA THR A 137 -4.17 -23.84 12.88
C THR A 137 -3.80 -23.61 11.41
N GLU A 138 -4.67 -22.95 10.64
CA GLU A 138 -4.46 -22.64 9.23
C GLU A 138 -3.90 -21.23 9.02
N TYR A 139 -3.72 -20.44 10.09
CA TYR A 139 -3.22 -19.07 9.96
C TYR A 139 -1.76 -19.04 9.50
N LEU A 140 -1.45 -17.95 8.77
CA LEU A 140 -0.06 -17.60 8.50
C LEU A 140 0.72 -17.45 9.80
N ASP A 141 2.00 -17.80 9.76
CA ASP A 141 2.87 -17.67 10.92
C ASP A 141 3.02 -16.18 11.30
N GLY A 142 2.93 -15.90 12.60
CA GLY A 142 2.99 -14.54 13.12
C GLY A 142 1.74 -13.69 12.92
N LEU A 143 0.63 -14.26 12.40
CA LEU A 143 -0.63 -13.55 12.26
C LEU A 143 -1.29 -13.33 13.63
N GLU A 144 -1.58 -12.07 13.95
CA GLU A 144 -2.31 -11.68 15.14
C GLU A 144 -3.78 -11.36 14.83
N ARG A 145 -4.67 -11.72 15.75
CA ARG A 145 -6.10 -11.30 15.64
C ARG A 145 -6.26 -9.92 16.27
N LYS A 146 -6.61 -8.92 15.48
CA LYS A 146 -6.80 -7.54 15.90
C LYS A 146 -8.18 -7.05 15.44
N GLY A 147 -9.03 -6.66 16.37
CA GLY A 147 -10.39 -6.18 16.11
C GLY A 147 -10.45 -4.75 15.58
N GLY A 148 -11.69 -4.27 15.41
CA GLY A 148 -11.94 -2.88 14.99
C GLY A 148 -11.45 -1.84 16.00
N ASP A 149 -11.43 -2.20 17.29
CA ASP A 149 -10.83 -1.41 18.37
C ASP A 149 -9.35 -1.12 18.14
N TYR A 150 -8.60 -2.10 17.65
CA TYR A 150 -7.20 -1.90 17.25
C TYR A 150 -7.09 -0.88 16.11
N VAL A 151 -7.92 -1.01 15.06
CA VAL A 151 -7.91 -0.08 13.93
C VAL A 151 -8.29 1.33 14.39
N ALA A 152 -9.32 1.46 15.23
CA ALA A 152 -9.73 2.72 15.81
C ALA A 152 -8.61 3.37 16.64
N ALA A 153 -7.84 2.58 17.39
CA ALA A 153 -6.71 3.07 18.16
C ALA A 153 -5.51 3.50 17.28
N GLN A 154 -5.43 3.00 16.04
CA GLN A 154 -4.41 3.44 15.07
C GLN A 154 -4.76 4.75 14.37
N VAL A 155 -6.06 5.09 14.27
CA VAL A 155 -6.48 6.36 13.68
C VAL A 155 -5.90 7.53 14.50
N GLY A 156 -5.15 8.40 13.83
CA GLY A 156 -4.44 9.52 14.47
C GLY A 156 -3.03 9.21 14.96
N LYS A 157 -2.64 7.93 15.06
CA LYS A 157 -1.26 7.51 15.41
C LYS A 157 -0.49 7.01 14.20
N ALA A 158 -1.16 6.29 13.32
CA ALA A 158 -0.62 5.71 12.11
C ALA A 158 -1.22 6.36 10.85
N ASP A 159 -0.49 6.29 9.75
CA ASP A 159 -1.06 6.54 8.43
C ASP A 159 -1.83 5.28 8.02
N VAL A 160 -3.15 5.39 7.92
CA VAL A 160 -4.04 4.27 7.56
C VAL A 160 -4.29 4.29 6.05
N ILE A 161 -3.86 3.24 5.36
CA ILE A 161 -3.92 3.10 3.90
C ILE A 161 -4.91 1.97 3.57
N TRP A 162 -6.04 2.34 2.98
CA TRP A 162 -7.08 1.41 2.57
C TRP A 162 -6.87 0.96 1.12
N MET A 163 -6.84 -0.35 0.90
CA MET A 163 -6.58 -0.96 -0.41
C MET A 163 -7.55 -2.11 -0.71
#